data_9079c6e2990eb89a7a6a0455fd4ec8ed
#
_entry.id   9079c6e2990eb89a7a6a0455fd4ec8ed
#
_cell.length_a   1.000
_cell.length_b   1.000
_cell.length_c   1.000
_cell.angle_alpha   90.00
_cell.angle_beta   90.00
_cell.angle_gamma   90.00
#
_symmetry.space_group_name_H-M   'P 1'
#
loop_
_entity.id
_entity.type
_entity.pdbx_description
1 polymer ?
#
loop_
_entity_poly.entity_id
_entity_poly.type
_entity_poly.pdbx_seq_one_letter_code
_entity_poly.pdbx_strand_id
1 'polypeptide(L)'
;MSSYIDELQDVIRRLHGVESEHLKGVPVKETFRGETVWEGLVEVSYLTGHPKATIAYAWSHDTGDPANPRKHVTVLHIPPVLSAAMAVRAAITQEFRSDEAAEA
;
A
#
# COMPACT_ATOMS: atom_id res chain seq x y z
N MET A 1 15.32 -17.10 4.21
CA MET A 1 15.11 -15.99 3.28
C MET A 1 13.70 -15.43 3.45
N SER A 2 13.58 -14.11 3.54
CA SER A 2 12.27 -13.48 3.60
C SER A 2 11.63 -13.46 2.23
N SER A 3 10.36 -13.87 2.14
CA SER A 3 9.58 -13.71 0.92
C SER A 3 9.09 -12.25 0.83
N TYR A 4 8.57 -11.89 -0.33
CA TYR A 4 7.94 -10.58 -0.51
C TYR A 4 6.79 -10.38 0.48
N ILE A 5 5.99 -11.42 0.72
CA ILE A 5 4.89 -11.37 1.69
C ILE A 5 5.44 -11.13 3.11
N ASP A 6 6.53 -11.79 3.48
CA ASP A 6 7.17 -11.57 4.78
C ASP A 6 7.65 -10.12 4.93
N GLU A 7 8.20 -9.54 3.88
CA GLU A 7 8.62 -8.15 3.86
C GLU A 7 7.46 -7.20 4.12
N LEU A 8 6.31 -7.44 3.46
CA LEU A 8 5.12 -6.64 3.66
C LEU A 8 4.55 -6.79 5.07
N GLN A 9 4.60 -8.00 5.63
CA GLN A 9 4.18 -8.24 7.01
C GLN A 9 5.06 -7.50 8.01
N ASP A 10 6.37 -7.44 7.75
CA ASP A 10 7.29 -6.66 8.57
C ASP A 10 6.98 -5.16 8.51
N VAL A 11 6.66 -4.65 7.33
CA VAL A 11 6.28 -3.24 7.17
C VAL A 11 4.99 -2.94 7.93
N ILE A 12 3.99 -3.81 7.85
CA ILE A 12 2.74 -3.67 8.60
C ILE A 12 3.03 -3.63 10.10
N ARG A 13 3.88 -4.53 10.59
CA ARG A 13 4.26 -4.58 12.01
C ARG A 13 4.94 -3.27 12.44
N ARG A 14 5.87 -2.77 11.64
CA ARG A 14 6.61 -1.53 11.96
C ARG A 14 5.73 -0.30 11.92
N LEU A 15 4.82 -0.19 10.95
CA LEU A 15 4.00 0.99 10.77
C LEU A 15 2.73 0.99 11.62
N HIS A 16 2.14 -0.17 11.84
CA HIS A 16 0.85 -0.28 12.52
C HIS A 16 0.90 -1.02 13.86
N GLY A 17 2.06 -1.60 14.19
CA GLY A 17 2.29 -2.24 15.49
C GLY A 17 1.53 -3.54 15.73
N VAL A 18 1.03 -4.19 14.68
CA VAL A 18 0.25 -5.43 14.80
C VAL A 18 0.75 -6.51 13.86
N GLU A 19 0.46 -7.75 14.21
CA GLU A 19 0.74 -8.91 13.35
C GLU A 19 -0.32 -9.01 12.25
N SER A 20 0.07 -9.63 11.14
CA SER A 20 -0.82 -9.81 10.00
C SER A 20 -0.70 -11.20 9.40
N GLU A 21 -1.77 -11.63 8.74
CA GLU A 21 -1.85 -12.89 8.01
C GLU A 21 -2.26 -12.60 6.58
N HIS A 22 -1.48 -13.07 5.61
CA HIS A 22 -1.78 -12.86 4.20
C HIS A 22 -3.05 -13.63 3.80
N LEU A 23 -3.99 -12.94 3.16
CA LEU A 23 -5.24 -13.53 2.68
C LEU A 23 -5.23 -13.81 1.18
N LYS A 24 -4.90 -12.80 0.37
CA LYS A 24 -4.95 -12.90 -1.09
C LYS A 24 -4.25 -11.74 -1.76
N GLY A 25 -3.95 -11.90 -3.05
CA GLY A 25 -3.51 -10.81 -3.91
C GLY A 25 -4.66 -10.35 -4.79
N VAL A 26 -4.84 -9.05 -4.93
CA VAL A 26 -5.88 -8.45 -5.78
C VAL A 26 -5.20 -7.64 -6.88
N PRO A 27 -5.42 -7.96 -8.16
CA PRO A 27 -4.87 -7.15 -9.25
C PRO A 27 -5.60 -5.81 -9.31
N VAL A 28 -4.81 -4.73 -9.38
CA VAL A 28 -5.32 -3.36 -9.45
C VAL A 28 -4.62 -2.62 -10.58
N LYS A 29 -5.40 -1.85 -11.34
CA LYS A 29 -4.90 -0.94 -12.36
C LYS A 29 -5.57 0.41 -12.17
N GLU A 30 -4.78 1.42 -11.83
CA GLU A 30 -5.26 2.79 -11.70
C GLU A 30 -4.82 3.62 -12.89
N THR A 31 -5.76 4.37 -13.45
CA THR A 31 -5.50 5.24 -14.59
C THR A 31 -5.90 6.67 -14.24
N PHE A 32 -5.22 7.62 -14.89
CA PHE A 32 -5.53 9.04 -14.77
C PHE A 32 -5.36 9.68 -16.15
N ARG A 33 -6.43 10.28 -16.66
CA ARG A 33 -6.48 10.91 -17.99
C ARG A 33 -6.05 9.96 -19.12
N GLY A 34 -6.48 8.70 -19.03
CA GLY A 34 -6.19 7.68 -20.03
C GLY A 34 -4.84 7.01 -19.92
N GLU A 35 -4.02 7.41 -18.95
CA GLU A 35 -2.70 6.79 -18.72
C GLU A 35 -2.70 5.96 -17.46
N THR A 36 -2.01 4.80 -17.49
CA THR A 36 -1.84 3.97 -16.31
C THR A 36 -0.84 4.62 -15.37
N VAL A 37 -1.27 4.96 -14.17
CA VAL A 37 -0.41 5.55 -13.13
C VAL A 37 0.14 4.49 -12.17
N TRP A 38 -0.54 3.37 -12.05
CA TRP A 38 -0.05 2.21 -11.30
C TRP A 38 -0.78 0.94 -11.73
N GLU A 39 -0.05 -0.16 -11.79
CA GLU A 39 -0.61 -1.48 -12.07
C GLU A 39 0.19 -2.53 -11.34
N GLY A 40 -0.49 -3.46 -10.66
CA GLY A 40 0.17 -4.54 -9.96
C GLY A 40 -0.78 -5.31 -9.05
N LEU A 41 -0.19 -6.12 -8.17
CA LEU A 41 -0.93 -6.87 -7.16
C LEU A 41 -0.89 -6.14 -5.82
N VAL A 42 -2.07 -5.92 -5.26
CA VAL A 42 -2.21 -5.46 -3.88
C VAL A 42 -2.40 -6.69 -3.00
N GLU A 43 -1.53 -6.86 -2.01
CA GLU A 43 -1.61 -7.96 -1.09
C GLU A 43 -2.53 -7.59 0.07
N VAL A 44 -3.58 -8.39 0.28
CA VAL A 44 -4.58 -8.16 1.32
C VAL A 44 -4.25 -9.02 2.52
N SER A 45 -4.17 -8.42 3.69
CA SER A 45 -3.83 -9.13 4.93
C SER A 45 -4.85 -8.87 6.03
N TYR A 46 -5.06 -9.89 6.84
CA TYR A 46 -5.86 -9.80 8.05
C TYR A 46 -4.98 -9.32 9.22
N LEU A 47 -5.46 -8.37 10.00
CA LEU A 47 -4.75 -7.80 11.14
C LEU A 47 -5.24 -8.40 12.45
N THR A 48 -4.31 -8.70 13.34
CA THR A 48 -4.61 -9.21 14.68
C THR A 48 -4.41 -8.11 15.72
N GLY A 49 -5.50 -7.74 16.38
CA GLY A 49 -5.43 -6.82 17.50
C GLY A 49 -5.37 -5.33 17.19
N HIS A 50 -5.59 -4.93 15.93
CA HIS A 50 -5.66 -3.50 15.61
C HIS A 50 -7.00 -2.92 16.08
N PRO A 51 -6.99 -1.75 16.76
CA PRO A 51 -8.22 -1.21 17.36
C PRO A 51 -9.24 -0.67 16.35
N LYS A 52 -8.82 -0.36 15.11
CA LYS A 52 -9.70 0.29 14.13
C LYS A 52 -9.88 -0.47 12.83
N ALA A 53 -9.00 -1.42 12.52
CA ALA A 53 -9.05 -2.13 11.26
C ALA A 53 -8.76 -3.61 11.44
N THR A 54 -9.40 -4.45 10.61
CA THR A 54 -9.14 -5.89 10.56
C THR A 54 -8.40 -6.28 9.28
N ILE A 55 -8.32 -5.38 8.31
CA ILE A 55 -7.71 -5.63 6.99
C ILE A 55 -6.73 -4.51 6.66
N ALA A 56 -5.60 -4.88 6.05
CA ALA A 56 -4.63 -3.94 5.48
C ALA A 56 -4.36 -4.32 4.04
N TYR A 57 -4.08 -3.30 3.23
CA TYR A 57 -3.65 -3.43 1.84
C TYR A 57 -2.18 -3.05 1.77
N ALA A 58 -1.37 -3.87 1.11
CA ALA A 58 0.07 -3.63 1.01
C ALA A 58 0.58 -3.96 -0.38
N TRP A 59 1.51 -3.15 -0.86
CA TRP A 59 2.17 -3.34 -2.15
C TRP A 59 3.49 -2.60 -2.18
N SER A 60 4.22 -2.77 -3.29
CA SER A 60 5.46 -2.02 -3.52
C SER A 60 5.38 -1.34 -4.88
N HIS A 61 6.09 -0.23 -5.02
CA HIS A 61 6.25 0.42 -6.31
C HIS A 61 7.68 0.91 -6.50
N ASP A 62 8.07 1.10 -7.76
CA ASP A 62 9.39 1.61 -8.11
C ASP A 62 9.45 3.10 -7.81
N THR A 63 10.55 3.53 -7.21
CA THR A 63 10.73 4.93 -6.84
C THR A 63 11.50 5.74 -7.88
N GLY A 64 12.23 5.06 -8.77
CA GLY A 64 13.19 5.71 -9.67
C GLY A 64 14.51 6.08 -9.01
N ASP A 65 14.66 5.86 -7.72
CA ASP A 65 15.89 6.16 -6.97
C ASP A 65 16.77 4.90 -6.89
N PRO A 66 17.99 4.89 -7.47
CA PRO A 66 18.87 3.73 -7.41
C PRO A 66 19.28 3.31 -5.99
N ALA A 67 19.27 4.24 -5.04
CA ALA A 67 19.63 3.95 -3.65
C ALA A 67 18.46 3.24 -2.91
N ASN A 68 17.21 3.54 -3.30
CA ASN A 68 16.02 2.94 -2.73
C ASN A 68 15.05 2.58 -3.86
N PRO A 69 15.33 1.52 -4.63
CA PRO A 69 14.59 1.23 -5.86
C PRO A 69 13.12 0.87 -5.64
N ARG A 70 12.77 0.42 -4.44
CA ARG A 70 11.39 0.04 -4.11
C ARG A 70 10.93 0.69 -2.82
N LYS A 71 9.66 1.10 -2.82
CA LYS A 71 8.98 1.60 -1.63
C LYS A 71 7.79 0.70 -1.32
N HIS A 72 7.72 0.22 -0.08
CA HIS A 72 6.56 -0.54 0.41
C HIS A 72 5.52 0.42 0.97
N VAL A 73 4.27 0.19 0.59
CA VAL A 73 3.14 1.01 1.01
C VAL A 73 2.11 0.14 1.70
N THR A 74 1.58 0.61 2.82
CA THR A 74 0.47 -0.06 3.51
C THR A 74 -0.64 0.95 3.76
N VAL A 75 -1.90 0.50 3.56
CA VAL A 75 -3.09 1.31 3.82
C VAL A 75 -4.09 0.45 4.58
N LEU A 76 -4.66 0.99 5.65
CA LEU A 76 -5.65 0.29 6.45
C LEU A 76 -7.03 0.37 5.80
N HIS A 77 -7.82 -0.72 5.97
CA HIS A 77 -9.22 -0.76 5.56
C HIS A 77 -10.07 0.01 6.57
N ILE A 78 -10.03 1.32 6.45
CA ILE A 78 -10.81 2.25 7.28
C ILE A 78 -11.53 3.20 6.32
N PRO A 79 -12.84 3.43 6.45
CA PRO A 79 -13.54 4.35 5.55
C PRO A 79 -12.82 5.69 5.42
N PRO A 80 -12.72 6.25 4.22
CA PRO A 80 -13.37 5.87 2.96
C PRO A 80 -12.70 4.76 2.16
N VAL A 81 -11.62 4.14 2.64
CA VAL A 81 -10.92 3.07 1.93
C VAL A 81 -11.65 1.74 2.16
N LEU A 82 -12.35 1.25 1.14
CA LEU A 82 -13.18 0.05 1.24
C LEU A 82 -12.76 -1.07 0.28
N SER A 83 -11.68 -0.86 -0.50
CA SER A 83 -11.18 -1.85 -1.44
C SER A 83 -9.71 -1.63 -1.75
N ALA A 84 -9.08 -2.63 -2.37
CA ALA A 84 -7.68 -2.53 -2.80
C ALA A 84 -7.47 -1.36 -3.79
N ALA A 85 -8.38 -1.18 -4.75
CA ALA A 85 -8.30 -0.07 -5.70
C ALA A 85 -8.39 1.28 -5.00
N MET A 86 -9.27 1.42 -4.03
CA MET A 86 -9.41 2.66 -3.25
C MET A 86 -8.16 2.93 -2.41
N ALA A 87 -7.51 1.88 -1.90
CA ALA A 87 -6.25 2.02 -1.15
C ALA A 87 -5.14 2.58 -2.04
N VAL A 88 -4.98 2.06 -3.24
CA VAL A 88 -3.99 2.54 -4.21
C VAL A 88 -4.28 3.99 -4.59
N ARG A 89 -5.52 4.32 -4.87
CA ARG A 89 -5.93 5.69 -5.24
C ARG A 89 -5.65 6.67 -4.12
N ALA A 90 -5.92 6.30 -2.88
CA ALA A 90 -5.65 7.15 -1.72
C ALA A 90 -4.15 7.42 -1.55
N ALA A 91 -3.32 6.40 -1.72
CA ALA A 91 -1.87 6.53 -1.63
C ALA A 91 -1.30 7.43 -2.74
N ILE A 92 -1.77 7.26 -3.97
CA ILE A 92 -1.37 8.10 -5.11
C ILE A 92 -1.73 9.57 -4.86
N THR A 93 -2.95 9.81 -4.39
CA THR A 93 -3.42 11.17 -4.08
C THR A 93 -2.54 11.83 -3.01
N GLN A 94 -2.17 11.08 -1.99
CA GLN A 94 -1.30 11.58 -0.92
C GLN A 94 0.10 11.93 -1.43
N GLU A 95 0.66 11.12 -2.31
CA GLU A 95 1.96 11.40 -2.92
C GLU A 95 1.93 12.69 -3.74
N PHE A 96 0.88 12.90 -4.54
CA PHE A 96 0.71 14.15 -5.30
C PHE A 96 0.68 15.37 -4.38
N ARG A 97 -0.06 15.28 -3.29
CA ARG A 97 -0.15 16.38 -2.32
C ARG A 97 1.20 16.67 -1.66
N SER A 98 1.96 15.63 -1.35
CA SER A 98 3.29 15.77 -0.77
C SER A 98 4.25 16.46 -1.73
N ASP A 99 4.21 16.09 -3.02
CA ASP A 99 5.04 16.69 -4.06
C ASP A 99 4.69 18.17 -4.26
N GLU A 100 3.40 18.50 -4.28
CA GLU A 100 2.95 19.90 -4.38
C GLU A 100 3.43 20.72 -3.19
N ALA A 101 3.36 20.16 -1.99
CA ALA A 101 3.83 20.84 -0.79
C ALA A 101 5.35 21.06 -0.81
N ALA A 102 6.11 20.13 -1.39
CA ALA A 102 7.56 20.25 -1.51
C ALA A 102 7.97 21.32 -2.52
N GLU A 103 7.15 21.56 -3.54
CA GLU A 103 7.41 22.58 -4.57
C GLU A 103 6.99 23.99 -4.14
N ALA A 104 6.15 24.07 -3.16
CA ALA A 104 5.67 25.35 -2.63
C ALA A 104 6.71 25.95 -1.69
#